data_13d9fe8b49a0321400d05064e82d3586
#
_entry.id   13d9fe8b49a0321400d05064e82d3586
#
_cell.length_a   1.000
_cell.length_b   1.000
_cell.length_c   1.000
_cell.angle_alpha   90.00
_cell.angle_beta   90.00
_cell.angle_gamma   90.00
#
_symmetry.space_group_name_H-M   'P 1'
#
loop_
_entity.id
_entity.type
_entity.pdbx_description
1 polymer ?
#
loop_
_entity_poly.entity_id
_entity_poly.type
_entity_poly.pdbx_seq_one_letter_code
_entity_poly.pdbx_strand_id
1 'polypeptide(L)'
;MLPFKLIYSDDYFLPIGSHVFPAEKYKRIHDRLLGTKVAEASDFIAPRPASDQDILLVHTPQYVEKLRTGTLSAMEELQLEVPYSPELIKAFWLAAGGSMLAADYALNDGIAISIGGGFHHAFPDHGEGFCVIHDVAVAIRRMQRDDKIRNAMTVDCDVHHGNGTAAIFAGVRIPNDPLPSSSAPVISPTRPAKMRGAHAGDVFTISLHQENNYPAFKPPSSIDVDLPDEIGDADYLAWLDNALSSGLRQFEPELLCYIAGADPYREDQLGGLSLTIEGLKKRDELVFRVTKARGIPVMVTLAGGYAQELEDTVTIHTNTVVAAKEVFAAK
;
A
#
# COMPACT_ATOMS: atom_id res chain seq x y z
N MET A 1 -2.21 -9.89 -23.85
CA MET A 1 -2.49 -8.49 -23.45
C MET A 1 -3.46 -8.51 -22.28
N LEU A 2 -3.16 -7.76 -21.23
CA LEU A 2 -4.03 -7.54 -20.09
C LEU A 2 -5.09 -6.46 -20.41
N PRO A 3 -6.27 -6.49 -19.76
CA PRO A 3 -7.27 -5.42 -19.91
C PRO A 3 -6.92 -4.17 -19.09
N PHE A 4 -5.76 -4.13 -18.44
CA PHE A 4 -5.27 -3.05 -17.59
C PHE A 4 -3.75 -2.91 -17.69
N LYS A 5 -3.19 -1.88 -17.07
CA LYS A 5 -1.76 -1.60 -17.10
C LYS A 5 -1.03 -2.04 -15.82
N LEU A 6 0.22 -2.45 -16.02
CA LEU A 6 1.20 -2.72 -14.98
C LEU A 6 2.24 -1.59 -15.00
N ILE A 7 2.52 -1.02 -13.84
CA ILE A 7 3.49 0.06 -13.72
C ILE A 7 4.79 -0.53 -13.17
N TYR A 8 5.86 -0.40 -13.95
CA TYR A 8 7.16 -0.98 -13.61
C TYR A 8 8.32 -0.16 -14.18
N SER A 9 9.43 -0.15 -13.46
CA SER A 9 10.74 0.33 -13.91
C SER A 9 11.84 -0.53 -13.26
N ASP A 10 12.92 -0.78 -14.00
CA ASP A 10 14.13 -1.40 -13.43
C ASP A 10 14.74 -0.52 -12.31
N ASP A 11 14.49 0.79 -12.35
CA ASP A 11 14.93 1.75 -11.33
C ASP A 11 14.10 1.71 -10.02
N TYR A 12 13.16 0.77 -9.89
CA TYR A 12 12.50 0.47 -8.60
C TYR A 12 13.42 -0.29 -7.64
N PHE A 13 14.54 -0.77 -8.12
CA PHE A 13 15.54 -1.43 -7.28
C PHE A 13 16.02 -0.51 -6.16
N LEU A 14 15.92 -0.98 -4.91
CA LEU A 14 16.41 -0.26 -3.74
C LEU A 14 17.85 -0.69 -3.46
N PRO A 15 18.84 0.22 -3.50
CA PRO A 15 20.24 -0.10 -3.29
C PRO A 15 20.59 -0.19 -1.79
N ILE A 16 19.97 -1.13 -1.10
CA ILE A 16 20.06 -1.30 0.38
C ILE A 16 21.05 -2.41 0.81
N GLY A 17 21.77 -3.01 -0.12
CA GLY A 17 22.73 -4.07 0.16
C GLY A 17 22.08 -5.38 0.62
N SER A 18 22.76 -6.10 1.51
CA SER A 18 22.21 -7.32 2.12
C SER A 18 21.19 -6.94 3.18
N HIS A 19 19.93 -6.98 2.82
CA HIS A 19 18.81 -6.60 3.67
C HIS A 19 17.70 -7.66 3.59
N VAL A 20 16.88 -7.79 4.65
CA VAL A 20 15.73 -8.69 4.64
C VAL A 20 14.72 -8.30 3.54
N PHE A 21 14.60 -6.99 3.25
CA PHE A 21 13.79 -6.51 2.13
C PHE A 21 14.40 -6.93 0.79
N PRO A 22 13.73 -7.81 0.01
CA PRO A 22 14.31 -8.36 -1.22
C PRO A 22 14.07 -7.40 -2.40
N ALA A 23 14.90 -6.37 -2.56
CA ALA A 23 14.74 -5.34 -3.59
C ALA A 23 14.67 -5.91 -5.03
N GLU A 24 15.29 -7.06 -5.27
CA GLU A 24 15.25 -7.76 -6.56
C GLU A 24 13.87 -8.37 -6.91
N LYS A 25 12.94 -8.46 -5.94
CA LYS A 25 11.60 -9.01 -6.18
C LYS A 25 10.89 -8.30 -7.33
N TYR A 26 11.02 -6.99 -7.46
CA TYR A 26 10.34 -6.20 -8.49
C TYR A 26 10.70 -6.68 -9.90
N LYS A 27 12.00 -6.84 -10.16
CA LYS A 27 12.48 -7.33 -11.45
C LYS A 27 12.06 -8.79 -11.68
N ARG A 28 12.17 -9.64 -10.67
CA ARG A 28 11.76 -11.05 -10.80
C ARG A 28 10.27 -11.22 -11.10
N ILE A 29 9.41 -10.39 -10.50
CA ILE A 29 7.97 -10.37 -10.80
C ILE A 29 7.74 -9.97 -12.26
N HIS A 30 8.36 -8.87 -12.72
CA HIS A 30 8.29 -8.42 -14.11
C HIS A 30 8.72 -9.52 -15.09
N ASP A 31 9.90 -10.10 -14.88
CA ASP A 31 10.47 -11.13 -15.76
C ASP A 31 9.59 -12.40 -15.76
N ARG A 32 9.02 -12.78 -14.61
CA ARG A 32 8.10 -13.92 -14.50
C ARG A 32 6.80 -13.69 -15.27
N LEU A 33 6.20 -12.51 -15.13
CA LEU A 33 4.96 -12.16 -15.84
C LEU A 33 5.14 -12.23 -17.37
N LEU A 34 6.28 -11.77 -17.88
CA LEU A 34 6.63 -11.89 -19.29
C LEU A 34 6.92 -13.36 -19.68
N GLY A 35 7.78 -14.04 -18.91
CA GLY A 35 8.22 -15.43 -19.19
C GLY A 35 7.07 -16.42 -19.19
N THR A 36 6.08 -16.25 -18.32
CA THR A 36 4.87 -17.09 -18.24
C THR A 36 3.74 -16.64 -19.17
N LYS A 37 3.93 -15.55 -19.92
CA LYS A 37 2.92 -14.95 -20.80
C LYS A 37 1.63 -14.55 -20.09
N VAL A 38 1.71 -14.25 -18.81
CA VAL A 38 0.61 -13.62 -18.06
C VAL A 38 0.40 -12.19 -18.56
N ALA A 39 1.52 -11.48 -18.83
CA ALA A 39 1.54 -10.16 -19.41
C ALA A 39 2.44 -10.10 -20.66
N GLU A 40 2.26 -9.09 -21.49
CA GLU A 40 3.10 -8.74 -22.62
C GLU A 40 3.86 -7.43 -22.34
N ALA A 41 4.94 -7.15 -23.08
CA ALA A 41 5.72 -5.91 -22.88
C ALA A 41 4.87 -4.63 -23.03
N SER A 42 3.85 -4.65 -23.87
CA SER A 42 2.90 -3.53 -24.08
C SER A 42 1.95 -3.29 -22.91
N ASP A 43 1.86 -4.23 -21.96
CA ASP A 43 1.04 -4.08 -20.77
C ASP A 43 1.77 -3.25 -19.69
N PHE A 44 3.11 -3.13 -19.79
CA PHE A 44 3.93 -2.38 -18.85
C PHE A 44 4.11 -0.93 -19.28
N ILE A 45 3.98 -0.03 -18.31
CA ILE A 45 4.22 1.41 -18.47
C ILE A 45 5.27 1.83 -17.44
N ALA A 46 6.31 2.52 -17.93
CA ALA A 46 7.34 3.09 -17.05
C ALA A 46 6.84 4.41 -16.44
N PRO A 47 6.93 4.57 -15.11
CA PRO A 47 6.55 5.82 -14.45
C PRO A 47 7.65 6.89 -14.60
N ARG A 48 7.28 8.14 -14.31
CA ARG A 48 8.22 9.21 -14.02
C ARG A 48 8.27 9.42 -12.51
N PRO A 49 9.38 9.87 -11.94
CA PRO A 49 9.44 10.23 -10.52
C PRO A 49 8.37 11.28 -10.18
N ALA A 50 7.78 11.16 -9.00
CA ALA A 50 6.93 12.21 -8.45
C ALA A 50 7.72 13.53 -8.32
N SER A 51 7.06 14.67 -8.46
CA SER A 51 7.68 15.95 -8.15
C SER A 51 7.71 16.18 -6.63
N ASP A 52 8.59 17.06 -6.16
CA ASP A 52 8.58 17.46 -4.75
C ASP A 52 7.26 18.06 -4.32
N GLN A 53 6.58 18.76 -5.23
CA GLN A 53 5.25 19.31 -4.96
C GLN A 53 4.22 18.23 -4.72
N ASP A 54 4.36 17.06 -5.36
CA ASP A 54 3.49 15.90 -5.11
C ASP A 54 3.83 15.27 -3.76
N ILE A 55 5.11 15.10 -3.43
CA ILE A 55 5.55 14.56 -2.13
C ILE A 55 5.10 15.48 -0.98
N LEU A 56 5.18 16.79 -1.16
CA LEU A 56 4.75 17.79 -0.18
C LEU A 56 3.21 17.83 0.05
N LEU A 57 2.42 17.09 -0.72
CA LEU A 57 1.00 16.89 -0.42
C LEU A 57 0.77 16.06 0.86
N VAL A 58 1.77 15.29 1.25
CA VAL A 58 1.73 14.37 2.39
C VAL A 58 2.81 14.69 3.41
N HIS A 59 4.04 14.87 2.93
CA HIS A 59 5.22 15.01 3.78
C HIS A 59 5.55 16.46 4.08
N THR A 60 6.11 16.71 5.28
CA THR A 60 6.50 18.05 5.70
C THR A 60 7.70 18.57 4.89
N PRO A 61 7.77 19.90 4.63
CA PRO A 61 8.92 20.47 3.93
C PRO A 61 10.27 20.17 4.59
N GLN A 62 10.29 20.12 5.93
CA GLN A 62 11.50 19.85 6.70
C GLN A 62 12.00 18.41 6.45
N TYR A 63 11.08 17.44 6.42
CA TYR A 63 11.44 16.04 6.16
C TYR A 63 11.92 15.84 4.73
N VAL A 64 11.20 16.40 3.75
CA VAL A 64 11.57 16.35 2.33
C VAL A 64 12.95 16.97 2.10
N GLU A 65 13.25 18.09 2.74
CA GLU A 65 14.57 18.72 2.63
C GLU A 65 15.68 17.84 3.21
N LYS A 66 15.47 17.21 4.37
CA LYS A 66 16.43 16.24 4.94
C LYS A 66 16.71 15.08 3.99
N LEU A 67 15.68 14.52 3.36
CA LEU A 67 15.83 13.43 2.39
C LEU A 67 16.63 13.88 1.17
N ARG A 68 16.42 15.11 0.70
CA ARG A 68 17.13 15.65 -0.47
C ARG A 68 18.58 15.97 -0.21
N THR A 69 18.87 16.47 0.97
CA THR A 69 20.21 16.95 1.34
C THR A 69 21.05 15.90 2.07
N GLY A 70 20.45 14.75 2.45
CA GLY A 70 21.14 13.71 3.22
C GLY A 70 21.46 14.16 4.64
N THR A 71 20.57 14.92 5.25
CA THR A 71 20.76 15.48 6.61
C THR A 71 19.85 14.84 7.65
N LEU A 72 19.43 13.59 7.40
CA LEU A 72 18.78 12.77 8.43
C LEU A 72 19.72 12.60 9.61
N SER A 73 19.20 12.63 10.81
CA SER A 73 19.96 12.27 12.00
C SER A 73 20.17 10.76 12.07
N ALA A 74 21.17 10.32 12.81
CA ALA A 74 21.41 8.88 13.03
C ALA A 74 20.19 8.15 13.62
N MET A 75 19.36 8.82 14.41
CA MET A 75 18.12 8.24 14.94
C MET A 75 17.06 8.08 13.85
N GLU A 76 16.91 9.06 12.96
CA GLU A 76 15.98 8.97 11.82
C GLU A 76 16.41 7.89 10.82
N GLU A 77 17.71 7.72 10.58
CA GLU A 77 18.21 6.62 9.75
C GLU A 77 17.99 5.26 10.41
N LEU A 78 18.19 5.16 11.73
CA LEU A 78 17.90 3.94 12.48
C LEU A 78 16.41 3.57 12.42
N GLN A 79 15.52 4.55 12.50
CA GLN A 79 14.08 4.36 12.42
C GLN A 79 13.62 3.96 11.03
N LEU A 80 14.29 4.43 9.98
CA LEU A 80 14.06 4.01 8.60
C LEU A 80 14.38 2.54 8.38
N GLU A 81 15.35 1.99 9.13
CA GLU A 81 15.85 0.61 9.01
C GLU A 81 16.42 0.28 7.61
N VAL A 82 16.64 1.28 6.77
CA VAL A 82 17.34 1.18 5.48
C VAL A 82 18.42 2.25 5.38
N PRO A 83 19.59 1.95 4.78
CA PRO A 83 20.68 2.91 4.68
C PRO A 83 20.31 4.04 3.73
N TYR A 84 20.54 5.27 4.16
CA TYR A 84 20.35 6.42 3.28
C TYR A 84 21.33 6.41 2.09
N SER A 85 20.81 6.70 0.90
CA SER A 85 21.59 7.11 -0.26
C SER A 85 20.76 7.98 -1.20
N PRO A 86 21.39 8.86 -2.02
CA PRO A 86 20.67 9.63 -3.03
C PRO A 86 19.92 8.74 -4.05
N GLU A 87 20.46 7.57 -4.35
CA GLU A 87 19.87 6.57 -5.24
C GLU A 87 18.62 5.96 -4.62
N LEU A 88 18.65 5.65 -3.32
CA LEU A 88 17.47 5.20 -2.57
C LEU A 88 16.35 6.24 -2.65
N ILE A 89 16.65 7.51 -2.41
CA ILE A 89 15.66 8.59 -2.47
C ILE A 89 15.04 8.68 -3.89
N LYS A 90 15.85 8.59 -4.94
CA LYS A 90 15.35 8.57 -6.33
C LYS A 90 14.39 7.41 -6.57
N ALA A 91 14.70 6.21 -6.08
CA ALA A 91 13.85 5.04 -6.21
C ALA A 91 12.50 5.24 -5.51
N PHE A 92 12.47 5.85 -4.32
CA PHE A 92 11.22 6.16 -3.62
C PHE A 92 10.38 7.23 -4.34
N TRP A 93 11.01 8.30 -4.89
CA TRP A 93 10.32 9.29 -5.73
C TRP A 93 9.72 8.64 -6.99
N LEU A 94 10.44 7.68 -7.58
CA LEU A 94 9.96 6.92 -8.74
C LEU A 94 8.79 6.01 -8.36
N ALA A 95 8.88 5.33 -7.22
CA ALA A 95 7.79 4.48 -6.71
C ALA A 95 6.51 5.29 -6.45
N ALA A 96 6.62 6.48 -5.84
CA ALA A 96 5.48 7.39 -5.68
C ALA A 96 4.89 7.81 -7.04
N GLY A 97 5.73 8.13 -8.01
CA GLY A 97 5.30 8.38 -9.39
C GLY A 97 4.57 7.18 -10.01
N GLY A 98 5.02 5.96 -9.67
CA GLY A 98 4.38 4.71 -10.09
C GLY A 98 2.99 4.54 -9.51
N SER A 99 2.82 4.77 -8.21
CA SER A 99 1.52 4.70 -7.54
C SER A 99 0.56 5.78 -8.05
N MET A 100 1.06 7.01 -8.32
CA MET A 100 0.27 8.07 -8.96
C MET A 100 -0.20 7.65 -10.36
N LEU A 101 0.68 7.06 -11.17
CA LEU A 101 0.35 6.60 -12.52
C LEU A 101 -0.63 5.42 -12.49
N ALA A 102 -0.46 4.49 -11.54
CA ALA A 102 -1.39 3.39 -11.33
C ALA A 102 -2.79 3.90 -10.96
N ALA A 103 -2.89 4.94 -10.12
CA ALA A 103 -4.18 5.57 -9.80
C ALA A 103 -4.86 6.18 -11.05
N ASP A 104 -4.08 6.87 -11.91
CA ASP A 104 -4.59 7.41 -13.17
C ASP A 104 -5.15 6.30 -14.08
N TYR A 105 -4.42 5.20 -14.27
CA TYR A 105 -4.89 4.08 -15.08
C TYR A 105 -6.06 3.34 -14.43
N ALA A 106 -6.08 3.19 -13.10
CA ALA A 106 -7.20 2.56 -12.41
C ALA A 106 -8.52 3.29 -12.65
N LEU A 107 -8.52 4.63 -12.63
CA LEU A 107 -9.71 5.43 -12.93
C LEU A 107 -10.19 5.25 -14.38
N ASN A 108 -9.31 4.95 -15.33
CA ASN A 108 -9.65 4.78 -16.73
C ASN A 108 -10.02 3.33 -17.08
N ASP A 109 -9.26 2.36 -16.56
CA ASP A 109 -9.31 0.94 -16.95
C ASP A 109 -10.04 0.06 -15.92
N GLY A 110 -10.44 0.65 -14.77
CA GLY A 110 -11.08 -0.05 -13.65
C GLY A 110 -10.09 -0.67 -12.66
N ILE A 111 -8.87 -1.00 -13.08
CA ILE A 111 -7.77 -1.47 -12.24
C ILE A 111 -6.43 -1.14 -12.87
N ALA A 112 -5.41 -0.87 -12.05
CA ALA A 112 -4.01 -0.89 -12.45
C ALA A 112 -3.13 -1.31 -11.28
N ILE A 113 -1.97 -1.91 -11.57
CA ILE A 113 -1.07 -2.48 -10.56
C ILE A 113 0.31 -1.84 -10.69
N SER A 114 0.80 -1.21 -9.63
CA SER A 114 2.21 -0.84 -9.49
C SER A 114 2.98 -2.04 -8.93
N ILE A 115 4.01 -2.48 -9.65
CA ILE A 115 4.89 -3.58 -9.20
C ILE A 115 5.70 -3.15 -7.98
N GLY A 116 5.99 -1.86 -7.83
CA GLY A 116 6.59 -1.24 -6.63
C GLY A 116 5.56 -0.50 -5.77
N GLY A 117 6.03 0.13 -4.69
CA GLY A 117 5.18 0.94 -3.80
C GLY A 117 4.54 0.13 -2.66
N GLY A 118 3.58 0.74 -1.99
CA GLY A 118 2.94 0.19 -0.80
C GLY A 118 3.71 0.49 0.49
N PHE A 119 4.42 1.61 0.54
CA PHE A 119 5.23 2.05 1.67
C PHE A 119 4.38 2.71 2.76
N HIS A 120 3.63 1.90 3.48
CA HIS A 120 2.52 2.30 4.35
C HIS A 120 2.94 2.75 5.77
N HIS A 121 4.23 2.61 6.12
CA HIS A 121 4.73 3.02 7.44
C HIS A 121 5.23 4.47 7.49
N ALA A 122 5.49 5.14 6.37
CA ALA A 122 5.99 6.50 6.37
C ALA A 122 4.95 7.50 6.90
N PHE A 123 5.37 8.31 7.89
CA PHE A 123 4.61 9.40 8.49
C PHE A 123 4.83 10.72 7.71
N PRO A 124 4.04 11.79 7.99
CA PRO A 124 4.27 13.07 7.34
C PRO A 124 5.65 13.68 7.58
N ASP A 125 6.25 13.45 8.72
CA ASP A 125 7.46 14.11 9.21
C ASP A 125 8.67 13.19 9.40
N HIS A 126 8.50 11.88 9.20
CA HIS A 126 9.55 10.87 9.26
C HIS A 126 9.19 9.62 8.48
N GLY A 127 10.19 8.79 8.18
CA GLY A 127 10.00 7.45 7.66
C GLY A 127 10.32 6.40 8.72
N GLU A 128 9.74 5.20 8.59
CA GLU A 128 10.05 4.04 9.42
C GLU A 128 9.70 2.73 8.70
N GLY A 129 10.17 1.60 9.22
CA GLY A 129 9.81 0.28 8.71
C GLY A 129 10.08 0.13 7.21
N PHE A 130 11.26 0.49 6.74
CA PHE A 130 11.68 0.49 5.34
C PHE A 130 10.98 1.52 4.44
N CYS A 131 10.04 2.31 4.96
CA CYS A 131 9.22 3.25 4.21
C CYS A 131 9.77 4.67 4.36
N VAL A 132 10.42 5.19 3.30
CA VAL A 132 10.96 6.56 3.28
C VAL A 132 9.86 7.59 3.05
N ILE A 133 8.97 7.35 2.09
CA ILE A 133 7.80 8.19 1.80
C ILE A 133 6.57 7.31 1.59
N HIS A 134 5.39 7.88 1.82
CA HIS A 134 4.11 7.18 1.68
C HIS A 134 3.52 7.36 0.28
N ASP A 135 3.90 6.52 -0.65
CA ASP A 135 3.53 6.59 -2.06
C ASP A 135 2.02 6.51 -2.32
N VAL A 136 1.30 5.65 -1.60
CA VAL A 136 -0.16 5.50 -1.71
C VAL A 136 -0.88 6.78 -1.25
N ALA A 137 -0.45 7.37 -0.13
CA ALA A 137 -1.03 8.62 0.35
C ALA A 137 -0.75 9.78 -0.62
N VAL A 138 0.47 9.84 -1.18
CA VAL A 138 0.83 10.83 -2.22
C VAL A 138 -0.08 10.67 -3.45
N ALA A 139 -0.30 9.43 -3.90
CA ALA A 139 -1.19 9.16 -5.04
C ALA A 139 -2.63 9.63 -4.75
N ILE A 140 -3.20 9.29 -3.58
CA ILE A 140 -4.54 9.72 -3.19
C ILE A 140 -4.63 11.26 -3.15
N ARG A 141 -3.70 11.93 -2.45
CA ARG A 141 -3.72 13.40 -2.33
C ARG A 141 -3.53 14.10 -3.66
N ARG A 142 -2.73 13.53 -4.57
CA ARG A 142 -2.59 14.04 -5.93
C ARG A 142 -3.88 13.90 -6.72
N MET A 143 -4.59 12.74 -6.65
CA MET A 143 -5.89 12.57 -7.29
C MET A 143 -6.94 13.58 -6.77
N GLN A 144 -6.93 13.84 -5.47
CA GLN A 144 -7.81 14.82 -4.83
C GLN A 144 -7.45 16.27 -5.24
N ARG A 145 -6.17 16.62 -5.26
CA ARG A 145 -5.70 17.94 -5.71
C ARG A 145 -6.11 18.24 -7.16
N ASP A 146 -6.03 17.23 -8.00
CA ASP A 146 -6.34 17.34 -9.44
C ASP A 146 -7.84 17.19 -9.74
N ASP A 147 -8.71 17.22 -8.70
CA ASP A 147 -10.17 17.08 -8.77
C ASP A 147 -10.67 15.81 -9.50
N LYS A 148 -9.84 14.75 -9.54
CA LYS A 148 -10.19 13.47 -10.17
C LYS A 148 -11.04 12.59 -9.26
N ILE A 149 -10.85 12.69 -7.96
CA ILE A 149 -11.64 12.03 -6.91
C ILE A 149 -11.82 12.96 -5.72
N ARG A 150 -12.86 12.71 -4.93
CA ARG A 150 -13.04 13.28 -3.58
C ARG A 150 -12.74 12.24 -2.52
N ASN A 151 -13.32 11.06 -2.67
CA ASN A 151 -13.32 10.00 -1.67
C ASN A 151 -12.42 8.83 -2.11
N ALA A 152 -11.51 8.40 -1.24
CA ALA A 152 -10.71 7.20 -1.46
C ALA A 152 -10.83 6.24 -0.28
N MET A 153 -10.60 4.96 -0.53
CA MET A 153 -10.51 3.93 0.50
C MET A 153 -9.17 3.23 0.37
N THR A 154 -8.48 3.00 1.48
CA THR A 154 -7.36 2.05 1.53
C THR A 154 -7.83 0.72 2.10
N VAL A 155 -7.43 -0.38 1.47
CA VAL A 155 -7.55 -1.74 2.00
C VAL A 155 -6.14 -2.30 2.09
N ASP A 156 -5.64 -2.34 3.31
CA ASP A 156 -4.28 -2.77 3.62
C ASP A 156 -4.33 -4.21 4.13
N CYS A 157 -3.72 -5.10 3.36
CA CYS A 157 -3.60 -6.53 3.65
C CYS A 157 -2.13 -6.97 3.78
N ASP A 158 -1.22 -6.04 4.04
CA ASP A 158 0.12 -6.31 4.55
C ASP A 158 0.00 -6.89 5.97
N VAL A 159 0.94 -7.73 6.41
CA VAL A 159 0.89 -8.32 7.75
C VAL A 159 1.10 -7.30 8.85
N HIS A 160 1.77 -6.19 8.52
CA HIS A 160 2.05 -5.10 9.44
C HIS A 160 0.93 -4.05 9.39
N HIS A 161 0.66 -3.42 10.51
CA HIS A 161 -0.30 -2.31 10.56
C HIS A 161 0.22 -1.11 9.76
N GLY A 162 -0.59 -0.57 8.85
CA GLY A 162 -0.27 0.65 8.09
C GLY A 162 -0.35 1.91 8.96
N ASN A 163 0.57 2.04 9.92
CA ASN A 163 0.56 3.12 10.91
C ASN A 163 0.76 4.51 10.27
N GLY A 164 1.58 4.61 9.24
CA GLY A 164 1.72 5.83 8.44
C GLY A 164 0.42 6.20 7.73
N THR A 165 -0.26 5.21 7.12
CA THR A 165 -1.58 5.39 6.49
C THR A 165 -2.59 5.92 7.50
N ALA A 166 -2.71 5.26 8.65
CA ALA A 166 -3.62 5.66 9.71
C ALA A 166 -3.30 7.07 10.23
N ALA A 167 -2.04 7.39 10.50
CA ALA A 167 -1.62 8.71 10.98
C ALA A 167 -1.90 9.84 9.97
N ILE A 168 -1.66 9.62 8.67
CA ILE A 168 -1.89 10.61 7.62
C ILE A 168 -3.38 10.91 7.44
N PHE A 169 -4.23 9.89 7.54
CA PHE A 169 -5.66 9.99 7.30
C PHE A 169 -6.50 10.00 8.57
N ALA A 170 -5.88 9.94 9.77
CA ALA A 170 -6.56 10.05 11.07
C ALA A 170 -7.38 11.34 11.15
N GLY A 171 -8.68 11.23 11.04
CA GLY A 171 -9.59 12.38 11.07
C GLY A 171 -10.93 12.11 10.39
N VAL A 172 -11.07 11.03 9.66
CA VAL A 172 -12.38 10.55 9.20
C VAL A 172 -13.00 9.69 10.32
N ARG A 173 -13.58 10.36 11.34
CA ARG A 173 -14.52 9.70 12.25
C ARG A 173 -15.89 9.78 11.61
N ILE A 174 -16.46 8.63 11.27
CA ILE A 174 -17.89 8.55 10.93
C ILE A 174 -18.68 8.70 12.24
N PRO A 175 -19.58 9.68 12.35
CA PRO A 175 -20.46 9.79 13.51
C PRO A 175 -21.36 8.55 13.57
N ASN A 176 -21.42 7.85 14.71
CA ASN A 176 -22.34 6.78 15.07
C ASN A 176 -21.89 5.32 15.01
N ASP A 177 -20.59 5.01 15.03
CA ASP A 177 -20.19 3.62 15.28
C ASP A 177 -19.90 3.41 16.78
N PRO A 178 -20.49 2.39 17.43
CA PRO A 178 -20.18 2.07 18.82
C PRO A 178 -18.73 1.54 18.90
N LEU A 179 -17.89 2.30 19.56
CA LEU A 179 -16.48 1.92 19.82
C LEU A 179 -16.39 0.57 20.55
N PRO A 180 -15.49 -0.34 20.14
CA PRO A 180 -15.04 -1.36 21.05
C PRO A 180 -14.30 -0.68 22.22
N SER A 181 -14.66 -1.09 23.43
CA SER A 181 -14.14 -0.53 24.68
C SER A 181 -12.68 -0.87 24.87
N SER A 182 -11.75 0.03 24.52
CA SER A 182 -10.41 0.02 25.07
C SER A 182 -10.08 1.41 25.61
N SER A 183 -9.79 1.46 26.90
CA SER A 183 -9.40 2.65 27.63
C SER A 183 -7.90 2.93 27.44
N ALA A 184 -7.51 3.47 26.29
CA ALA A 184 -6.20 4.07 26.10
C ALA A 184 -6.32 5.59 25.95
N PRO A 185 -5.41 6.40 26.52
CA PRO A 185 -5.50 7.85 26.42
C PRO A 185 -5.31 8.29 24.98
N VAL A 186 -6.31 9.01 24.45
CA VAL A 186 -6.26 9.65 23.13
C VAL A 186 -5.21 10.75 23.19
N ILE A 187 -4.04 10.52 22.65
CA ILE A 187 -3.13 11.60 22.29
C ILE A 187 -3.73 12.22 21.02
N SER A 188 -4.34 13.40 21.19
CA SER A 188 -4.87 14.17 20.06
C SER A 188 -3.72 14.47 19.10
N PRO A 189 -3.71 13.95 17.85
CA PRO A 189 -2.72 14.37 16.90
C PRO A 189 -2.93 15.86 16.64
N THR A 190 -1.86 16.64 16.81
CA THR A 190 -1.83 18.03 16.36
C THR A 190 -2.08 18.00 14.86
N ARG A 191 -3.29 18.37 14.48
CA ARG A 191 -3.72 18.51 13.08
C ARG A 191 -2.62 19.30 12.34
N PRO A 192 -1.97 18.76 11.29
CA PRO A 192 -1.05 19.54 10.50
C PRO A 192 -1.76 20.83 10.09
N ALA A 193 -1.09 21.96 10.25
CA ALA A 193 -1.65 23.28 10.05
C ALA A 193 -2.43 23.29 8.74
N LYS A 194 -3.72 23.66 8.82
CA LYS A 194 -4.70 23.72 7.75
C LYS A 194 -4.03 23.87 6.38
N MET A 195 -4.00 22.80 5.57
CA MET A 195 -3.92 22.96 4.13
C MET A 195 -5.20 23.70 3.71
N ARG A 196 -5.13 25.03 3.68
CA ARG A 196 -6.16 25.88 3.10
C ARG A 196 -5.99 25.87 1.59
N GLY A 197 -6.54 24.85 0.95
CA GLY A 197 -6.79 24.77 -0.47
C GLY A 197 -8.07 23.99 -0.63
N ALA A 198 -9.01 24.49 -1.40
CA ALA A 198 -10.31 23.88 -1.64
C ALA A 198 -10.16 22.38 -1.94
N HIS A 199 -11.02 21.55 -1.33
CA HIS A 199 -11.23 20.11 -1.60
C HIS A 199 -10.28 19.12 -0.93
N ALA A 200 -10.16 19.12 0.40
CA ALA A 200 -9.74 17.92 1.12
C ALA A 200 -10.91 16.92 1.10
N GLY A 201 -10.87 15.95 0.19
CA GLY A 201 -11.77 14.81 0.18
C GLY A 201 -11.47 13.86 1.36
N ASP A 202 -12.41 12.98 1.65
CA ASP A 202 -12.29 12.02 2.76
C ASP A 202 -11.55 10.75 2.33
N VAL A 203 -10.85 10.11 3.27
CA VAL A 203 -10.18 8.81 3.06
C VAL A 203 -10.58 7.86 4.18
N PHE A 204 -11.13 6.72 3.79
CA PHE A 204 -11.51 5.65 4.70
C PHE A 204 -10.43 4.57 4.69
N THR A 205 -9.89 4.21 5.85
CA THR A 205 -8.76 3.29 5.96
C THR A 205 -9.18 1.97 6.61
N ILE A 206 -8.86 0.86 5.96
CA ILE A 206 -9.04 -0.50 6.49
C ILE A 206 -7.67 -1.13 6.58
N SER A 207 -7.29 -1.68 7.75
CA SER A 207 -6.05 -2.40 7.96
C SER A 207 -6.35 -3.79 8.56
N LEU A 208 -5.93 -4.86 7.87
CA LEU A 208 -5.93 -6.21 8.39
C LEU A 208 -4.49 -6.59 8.70
N HIS A 209 -4.14 -6.71 9.97
CA HIS A 209 -2.76 -6.90 10.38
C HIS A 209 -2.65 -7.85 11.57
N GLN A 210 -1.49 -8.44 11.73
CA GLN A 210 -1.19 -9.28 12.88
C GLN A 210 -1.14 -8.43 14.16
N GLU A 211 -1.93 -8.78 15.18
CA GLU A 211 -2.08 -8.02 16.43
C GLU A 211 -0.73 -7.80 17.14
N ASN A 212 0.02 -8.89 17.32
CA ASN A 212 1.26 -8.91 18.08
C ASN A 212 2.52 -8.67 17.23
N ASN A 213 2.41 -7.91 16.14
CA ASN A 213 3.52 -7.61 15.24
C ASN A 213 3.76 -6.09 15.14
N TYR A 214 4.81 -5.72 14.39
CA TYR A 214 5.18 -4.35 14.08
C TYR A 214 4.00 -3.57 13.44
N PRO A 215 3.88 -2.28 13.73
CA PRO A 215 4.64 -1.51 14.73
C PRO A 215 4.08 -1.69 16.15
N ALA A 216 4.89 -1.32 17.15
CA ALA A 216 4.43 -1.34 18.54
C ALA A 216 3.31 -0.32 18.81
N PHE A 217 3.36 0.83 18.15
CA PHE A 217 2.32 1.85 18.20
C PHE A 217 1.47 1.80 16.93
N LYS A 218 0.20 1.49 17.09
CA LYS A 218 -0.80 1.40 16.02
C LYS A 218 -1.82 2.53 16.19
N PRO A 219 -1.68 3.67 15.48
CA PRO A 219 -2.73 4.70 15.45
C PRO A 219 -3.99 4.11 14.80
N PRO A 220 -5.20 4.48 15.25
CA PRO A 220 -6.42 3.87 14.75
C PRO A 220 -6.68 4.20 13.28
N SER A 221 -7.01 3.17 12.49
CA SER A 221 -7.62 3.29 11.17
C SER A 221 -9.14 3.54 11.29
N SER A 222 -9.86 3.64 10.17
CA SER A 222 -11.33 3.66 10.18
C SER A 222 -11.88 2.28 10.59
N ILE A 223 -11.22 1.20 10.13
CA ILE A 223 -11.44 -0.17 10.59
C ILE A 223 -10.06 -0.81 10.78
N ASP A 224 -9.80 -1.31 11.98
CA ASP A 224 -8.66 -2.17 12.29
C ASP A 224 -9.17 -3.59 12.56
N VAL A 225 -8.50 -4.57 11.95
CA VAL A 225 -8.73 -5.99 12.17
C VAL A 225 -7.44 -6.58 12.74
N ASP A 226 -7.40 -6.67 14.07
CA ASP A 226 -6.30 -7.27 14.82
C ASP A 226 -6.37 -8.80 14.68
N LEU A 227 -5.53 -9.37 13.83
CA LEU A 227 -5.54 -10.81 13.53
C LEU A 227 -4.64 -11.56 14.53
N PRO A 228 -5.13 -12.68 15.10
CA PRO A 228 -4.29 -13.51 15.96
C PRO A 228 -3.18 -14.18 15.17
N ASP A 229 -2.08 -14.49 15.89
CA ASP A 229 -0.98 -15.26 15.32
C ASP A 229 -1.49 -16.57 14.71
N GLU A 230 -0.82 -17.06 13.67
CA GLU A 230 -1.09 -18.33 13.00
C GLU A 230 -2.49 -18.45 12.35
N ILE A 231 -3.26 -17.36 12.19
CA ILE A 231 -4.54 -17.41 11.48
C ILE A 231 -4.33 -17.94 10.05
N GLY A 232 -5.18 -18.86 9.63
CA GLY A 232 -5.14 -19.49 8.31
C GLY A 232 -6.10 -18.86 7.30
N ASP A 233 -6.09 -19.40 6.08
CA ASP A 233 -6.80 -18.86 4.91
C ASP A 233 -8.29 -18.60 5.17
N ALA A 234 -9.02 -19.58 5.71
CA ALA A 234 -10.49 -19.50 5.83
C ALA A 234 -10.93 -18.36 6.75
N ASP A 235 -10.30 -18.26 7.91
CA ASP A 235 -10.63 -17.22 8.90
C ASP A 235 -10.19 -15.84 8.41
N TYR A 236 -8.98 -15.73 7.83
CA TYR A 236 -8.50 -14.48 7.23
C TYR A 236 -9.47 -13.96 6.17
N LEU A 237 -9.90 -14.83 5.23
CA LEU A 237 -10.84 -14.44 4.17
C LEU A 237 -12.19 -14.00 4.73
N ALA A 238 -12.68 -14.65 5.79
CA ALA A 238 -13.92 -14.25 6.45
C ALA A 238 -13.79 -12.86 7.13
N TRP A 239 -12.65 -12.57 7.78
CA TRP A 239 -12.37 -11.26 8.36
C TRP A 239 -12.27 -10.17 7.30
N LEU A 240 -11.57 -10.45 6.19
CA LEU A 240 -11.44 -9.50 5.07
C LEU A 240 -12.81 -9.18 4.44
N ASP A 241 -13.62 -10.21 4.15
CA ASP A 241 -14.95 -10.00 3.56
C ASP A 241 -15.85 -9.14 4.48
N ASN A 242 -15.81 -9.41 5.78
CA ASN A 242 -16.57 -8.64 6.78
C ASN A 242 -16.09 -7.19 6.84
N ALA A 243 -14.77 -6.93 6.94
CA ALA A 243 -14.21 -5.60 7.01
C ALA A 243 -14.51 -4.79 5.74
N LEU A 244 -14.27 -5.38 4.56
CA LEU A 244 -14.53 -4.76 3.27
C LEU A 244 -16.03 -4.45 3.08
N SER A 245 -16.90 -5.42 3.38
CA SER A 245 -18.34 -5.22 3.30
C SER A 245 -18.83 -4.17 4.29
N SER A 246 -18.28 -4.13 5.50
CA SER A 246 -18.61 -3.09 6.50
C SER A 246 -18.16 -1.72 6.06
N GLY A 247 -16.91 -1.57 5.59
CA GLY A 247 -16.38 -0.31 5.10
C GLY A 247 -17.20 0.24 3.92
N LEU A 248 -17.53 -0.62 2.95
CA LEU A 248 -18.30 -0.23 1.76
C LEU A 248 -19.81 0.03 2.03
N ARG A 249 -20.33 -0.35 3.17
CA ARG A 249 -21.65 0.12 3.63
C ARG A 249 -21.61 1.51 4.26
N GLN A 250 -20.49 1.88 4.85
CA GLN A 250 -20.30 3.13 5.57
C GLN A 250 -19.74 4.24 4.67
N PHE A 251 -19.02 3.88 3.62
CA PHE A 251 -18.27 4.83 2.81
C PHE A 251 -18.29 4.43 1.34
N GLU A 252 -18.51 5.39 0.45
CA GLU A 252 -18.55 5.21 -1.00
C GLU A 252 -17.27 5.80 -1.62
N PRO A 253 -16.21 5.00 -1.87
CA PRO A 253 -14.99 5.47 -2.48
C PRO A 253 -15.14 5.60 -4.00
N GLU A 254 -14.50 6.63 -4.56
CA GLU A 254 -14.32 6.81 -6.00
C GLU A 254 -13.03 6.13 -6.50
N LEU A 255 -12.13 5.77 -5.58
CA LEU A 255 -10.92 4.99 -5.81
C LEU A 255 -10.63 4.13 -4.57
N LEU A 256 -10.38 2.84 -4.78
CA LEU A 256 -9.85 1.96 -3.75
C LEU A 256 -8.36 1.72 -3.99
N CYS A 257 -7.53 1.95 -2.98
CA CYS A 257 -6.10 1.67 -2.98
C CYS A 257 -5.87 0.38 -2.20
N TYR A 258 -5.49 -0.68 -2.90
CA TYR A 258 -5.25 -2.00 -2.33
C TYR A 258 -3.75 -2.21 -2.12
N ILE A 259 -3.36 -2.41 -0.86
CA ILE A 259 -1.99 -2.72 -0.45
C ILE A 259 -1.90 -4.24 -0.28
N ALA A 260 -1.33 -4.91 -1.28
CA ALA A 260 -1.34 -6.36 -1.44
C ALA A 260 -0.04 -7.01 -0.96
N GLY A 261 0.31 -6.86 0.33
CA GLY A 261 1.50 -7.47 0.92
C GLY A 261 1.51 -9.00 0.76
N ALA A 262 2.69 -9.59 0.53
CA ALA A 262 2.87 -11.04 0.49
C ALA A 262 3.21 -11.64 1.86
N ASP A 263 3.49 -10.82 2.83
CA ASP A 263 3.99 -11.18 4.17
C ASP A 263 2.96 -11.81 5.15
N PRO A 264 1.64 -11.88 4.88
CA PRO A 264 0.78 -12.81 5.61
C PRO A 264 1.07 -14.29 5.30
N TYR A 265 2.00 -14.57 4.39
CA TYR A 265 2.42 -15.93 4.03
C TYR A 265 3.09 -16.65 5.20
N ARG A 266 2.74 -17.94 5.39
CA ARG A 266 3.18 -18.76 6.53
C ARG A 266 4.71 -18.96 6.65
N GLU A 267 5.47 -18.77 5.59
CA GLU A 267 6.93 -18.89 5.57
C GLU A 267 7.62 -17.53 5.39
N ASP A 268 6.91 -16.44 5.74
CA ASP A 268 7.48 -15.10 5.79
C ASP A 268 8.36 -14.93 7.03
N GLN A 269 9.45 -14.17 6.91
CA GLN A 269 10.41 -13.98 7.98
C GLN A 269 9.98 -12.90 8.97
N LEU A 270 9.09 -11.99 8.56
CA LEU A 270 8.62 -10.85 9.36
C LEU A 270 7.14 -10.97 9.72
N GLY A 271 6.41 -11.88 9.08
CA GLY A 271 5.03 -12.21 9.37
C GLY A 271 4.89 -13.44 10.26
N GLY A 272 3.80 -13.51 11.02
CA GLY A 272 3.46 -14.66 11.88
C GLY A 272 2.07 -15.21 11.63
N LEU A 273 1.48 -14.92 10.46
CA LEU A 273 0.23 -15.52 10.01
C LEU A 273 0.51 -16.83 9.25
N SER A 274 -0.53 -17.61 8.94
CA SER A 274 -0.38 -18.94 8.35
C SER A 274 -1.10 -19.09 6.99
N LEU A 275 -1.12 -17.99 6.20
CA LEU A 275 -1.74 -18.05 4.88
C LEU A 275 -0.89 -18.86 3.89
N THR A 276 -1.59 -19.59 3.02
CA THR A 276 -0.97 -20.27 1.88
C THR A 276 -0.87 -19.33 0.67
N ILE A 277 -0.02 -19.68 -0.29
CA ILE A 277 0.06 -18.97 -1.58
C ILE A 277 -1.33 -18.93 -2.27
N GLU A 278 -2.09 -20.02 -2.18
CA GLU A 278 -3.45 -20.09 -2.73
C GLU A 278 -4.42 -19.22 -1.92
N GLY A 279 -4.29 -19.18 -0.60
CA GLY A 279 -5.08 -18.29 0.27
C GLY A 279 -4.86 -16.81 -0.07
N LEU A 280 -3.62 -16.42 -0.30
CA LEU A 280 -3.28 -15.06 -0.73
C LEU A 280 -3.85 -14.73 -2.12
N LYS A 281 -3.84 -15.68 -3.07
CA LYS A 281 -4.54 -15.48 -4.35
C LYS A 281 -6.03 -15.26 -4.16
N LYS A 282 -6.68 -16.06 -3.30
CA LYS A 282 -8.12 -15.92 -2.97
C LYS A 282 -8.43 -14.60 -2.27
N ARG A 283 -7.52 -14.10 -1.42
CA ARG A 283 -7.59 -12.77 -0.82
C ARG A 283 -7.71 -11.69 -1.90
N ASP A 284 -6.81 -11.72 -2.86
CA ASP A 284 -6.77 -10.76 -3.96
C ASP A 284 -8.03 -10.87 -4.84
N GLU A 285 -8.44 -12.09 -5.19
CA GLU A 285 -9.68 -12.32 -5.93
C GLU A 285 -10.91 -11.77 -5.20
N LEU A 286 -10.99 -11.89 -3.88
CA LEU A 286 -12.10 -11.35 -3.09
C LEU A 286 -12.18 -9.83 -3.23
N VAL A 287 -11.08 -9.11 -3.02
CA VAL A 287 -11.04 -7.66 -3.17
C VAL A 287 -11.44 -7.25 -4.59
N PHE A 288 -10.89 -7.91 -5.59
CA PHE A 288 -11.15 -7.58 -7.00
C PHE A 288 -12.60 -7.87 -7.42
N ARG A 289 -13.19 -8.98 -6.99
CA ARG A 289 -14.61 -9.29 -7.27
C ARG A 289 -15.55 -8.29 -6.64
N VAL A 290 -15.32 -7.92 -5.38
CA VAL A 290 -16.16 -6.97 -4.66
C VAL A 290 -16.10 -5.59 -5.30
N THR A 291 -14.92 -5.12 -5.66
CA THR A 291 -14.72 -3.79 -6.26
C THR A 291 -15.28 -3.75 -7.69
N LYS A 292 -15.00 -4.76 -8.52
CA LYS A 292 -15.57 -4.87 -9.87
C LYS A 292 -17.09 -4.89 -9.86
N ALA A 293 -17.70 -5.69 -8.98
CA ALA A 293 -19.16 -5.77 -8.87
C ALA A 293 -19.82 -4.44 -8.48
N ARG A 294 -19.07 -3.54 -7.84
CA ARG A 294 -19.52 -2.21 -7.43
C ARG A 294 -19.08 -1.10 -8.38
N GLY A 295 -18.30 -1.42 -9.41
CA GLY A 295 -17.75 -0.42 -10.33
C GLY A 295 -16.72 0.51 -9.69
N ILE A 296 -16.05 0.09 -8.62
CA ILE A 296 -15.04 0.88 -7.91
C ILE A 296 -13.68 0.63 -8.54
N PRO A 297 -13.00 1.66 -9.10
CA PRO A 297 -11.64 1.55 -9.62
C PRO A 297 -10.64 1.14 -8.51
N VAL A 298 -9.66 0.30 -8.86
CA VAL A 298 -8.67 -0.22 -7.90
C VAL A 298 -7.24 0.10 -8.34
N MET A 299 -6.54 0.89 -7.54
CA MET A 299 -5.09 1.02 -7.62
C MET A 299 -4.46 -0.03 -6.69
N VAL A 300 -3.57 -0.88 -7.20
CA VAL A 300 -2.89 -1.92 -6.44
C VAL A 300 -1.41 -1.60 -6.30
N THR A 301 -0.84 -1.82 -5.11
CA THR A 301 0.60 -1.84 -4.85
C THR A 301 0.98 -3.19 -4.23
N LEU A 302 2.15 -3.74 -4.62
CA LEU A 302 2.55 -5.09 -4.19
C LEU A 302 3.26 -5.16 -2.83
N ALA A 303 3.46 -4.03 -2.14
CA ALA A 303 3.89 -3.89 -0.74
C ALA A 303 4.93 -4.91 -0.21
N GLY A 304 4.80 -5.32 1.06
CA GLY A 304 5.70 -6.22 1.77
C GLY A 304 5.78 -7.64 1.20
N GLY A 305 6.65 -8.45 1.79
CA GLY A 305 6.87 -9.84 1.41
C GLY A 305 8.34 -10.23 1.52
N TYR A 306 8.64 -11.08 2.49
CA TYR A 306 9.96 -11.41 3.01
C TYR A 306 10.10 -12.92 3.20
N ALA A 307 9.47 -13.73 2.32
CA ALA A 307 9.51 -15.18 2.42
C ALA A 307 10.95 -15.71 2.49
N GLN A 308 11.15 -16.81 3.22
CA GLN A 308 12.46 -17.47 3.33
C GLN A 308 13.00 -17.81 1.94
N GLU A 309 12.12 -18.28 1.06
CA GLU A 309 12.42 -18.47 -0.35
C GLU A 309 11.85 -17.30 -1.16
N LEU A 310 12.69 -16.45 -1.72
CA LEU A 310 12.27 -15.27 -2.51
C LEU A 310 11.28 -15.62 -3.62
N GLU A 311 11.40 -16.80 -4.19
CA GLU A 311 10.51 -17.29 -5.25
C GLU A 311 9.06 -17.43 -4.79
N ASP A 312 8.79 -17.63 -3.50
CA ASP A 312 7.44 -17.65 -2.96
C ASP A 312 6.84 -16.24 -2.95
N THR A 313 7.59 -15.23 -2.49
CA THR A 313 7.17 -13.82 -2.59
C THR A 313 6.88 -13.43 -4.05
N VAL A 314 7.75 -13.80 -4.98
CA VAL A 314 7.56 -13.54 -6.42
C VAL A 314 6.32 -14.27 -6.96
N THR A 315 6.08 -15.50 -6.51
CA THR A 315 4.89 -16.29 -6.89
C THR A 315 3.62 -15.63 -6.39
N ILE A 316 3.58 -15.22 -5.12
CA ILE A 316 2.43 -14.55 -4.51
C ILE A 316 2.08 -13.28 -5.28
N HIS A 317 3.04 -12.39 -5.50
CA HIS A 317 2.80 -11.15 -6.23
C HIS A 317 2.45 -11.37 -7.72
N THR A 318 3.01 -12.40 -8.34
CA THR A 318 2.59 -12.81 -9.70
C THR A 318 1.13 -13.26 -9.69
N ASN A 319 0.71 -14.02 -8.67
CA ASN A 319 -0.67 -14.46 -8.51
C ASN A 319 -1.65 -13.31 -8.27
N THR A 320 -1.22 -12.20 -7.65
CA THR A 320 -2.04 -10.97 -7.57
C THR A 320 -2.39 -10.45 -8.96
N VAL A 321 -1.42 -10.42 -9.89
CA VAL A 321 -1.68 -10.03 -11.28
C VAL A 321 -2.57 -11.06 -12.01
N VAL A 322 -2.35 -12.35 -11.76
CA VAL A 322 -3.20 -13.42 -12.32
C VAL A 322 -4.63 -13.30 -11.82
N ALA A 323 -4.85 -13.10 -10.54
CA ALA A 323 -6.18 -12.90 -9.94
C ALA A 323 -6.90 -11.68 -10.56
N ALA A 324 -6.17 -10.56 -10.71
CA ALA A 324 -6.70 -9.38 -11.40
C ALA A 324 -7.11 -9.70 -12.85
N LYS A 325 -6.24 -10.40 -13.60
CA LYS A 325 -6.54 -10.83 -14.98
C LYS A 325 -7.79 -11.71 -15.04
N GLU A 326 -7.90 -12.71 -14.17
CA GLU A 326 -9.04 -13.63 -14.13
C GLU A 326 -10.35 -12.89 -13.82
N VAL A 327 -10.30 -11.95 -12.87
CA VAL A 327 -11.50 -11.18 -12.50
C VAL A 327 -11.85 -10.13 -13.57
N PHE A 328 -10.93 -9.32 -14.05
CA PHE A 328 -11.23 -8.18 -14.92
C PHE A 328 -11.33 -8.54 -16.40
N ALA A 329 -10.72 -9.65 -16.87
CA ALA A 329 -10.90 -10.13 -18.25
C ALA A 329 -12.23 -10.87 -18.47
N ALA A 330 -12.88 -11.38 -17.39
CA ALA A 330 -14.20 -11.98 -17.50
C ALA A 330 -15.25 -10.92 -17.88
N LYS A 331 -15.96 -11.16 -19.02
CA LYS A 331 -17.06 -10.29 -19.50
C LYS A 331 -18.28 -10.37 -18.61
#